data_bf3b1acfe3813acf61e21cf7ae5474c2
#
_entry.id   bf3b1acfe3813acf61e21cf7ae5474c2
#
_cell.length_a   1.000
_cell.length_b   1.000
_cell.length_c   1.000
_cell.angle_alpha   90.00
_cell.angle_beta   90.00
_cell.angle_gamma   90.00
#
_symmetry.space_group_name_H-M   'P 1'
#
loop_
_entity.id
_entity.type
_entity.pdbx_description
1 polymer ?
#
loop_
_entity_poly.entity_id
_entity_poly.type
_entity_poly.pdbx_seq_one_letter_code
_entity_poly.pdbx_strand_id
1 'polypeptide(L)'
;MIAMMLAALISAAPGAPTPAPSAAAAKEWNPMAFVKPSDAELKKTLTPLQYQVTQHSGTEPAFSNAMAHTKDAGLYVDVVSGEPLFSSLEKYDSGTGWPSFWKPLDNVKQADKGSVFFGIEVRSAHADSHLGHVFTDGPPPTGLRYCINGAALRFVPVDRLEVEGYGKYLVLFETKSAATMK
;
A
#
# COMPACT_ATOMS: atom_id res chain seq x y z
N MET A 1 36.94 -40.83 53.81
CA MET A 1 36.49 -39.44 53.66
C MET A 1 36.17 -39.16 52.18
N ILE A 2 34.91 -39.14 51.86
CA ILE A 2 34.42 -38.95 50.49
C ILE A 2 33.89 -37.50 50.40
N ALA A 3 34.56 -36.66 49.61
CA ALA A 3 34.15 -35.28 49.40
C ALA A 3 33.09 -35.24 48.29
N MET A 4 31.85 -34.86 48.63
CA MET A 4 30.78 -34.55 47.69
C MET A 4 31.02 -33.17 47.13
N MET A 5 31.30 -33.08 45.84
CA MET A 5 31.25 -31.82 45.08
C MET A 5 29.80 -31.52 44.70
N LEU A 6 29.28 -30.42 45.20
CA LEU A 6 27.95 -29.87 44.83
C LEU A 6 28.11 -29.00 43.57
N ALA A 7 27.62 -29.48 42.44
CA ALA A 7 27.58 -28.68 41.22
C ALA A 7 26.36 -27.74 41.25
N ALA A 8 26.62 -26.45 41.31
CA ALA A 8 25.56 -25.43 41.16
C ALA A 8 25.14 -25.26 39.70
N LEU A 9 23.91 -25.62 39.41
CA LEU A 9 23.26 -25.34 38.14
C LEU A 9 22.90 -23.83 38.05
N ILE A 10 23.64 -23.09 37.25
CA ILE A 10 23.31 -21.72 36.92
C ILE A 10 22.22 -21.77 35.85
N SER A 11 20.97 -21.46 36.23
CA SER A 11 19.85 -21.28 35.34
C SER A 11 20.05 -19.96 34.58
N ALA A 12 20.29 -20.04 33.26
CA ALA A 12 20.32 -18.88 32.40
C ALA A 12 18.89 -18.39 32.18
N ALA A 13 18.59 -17.16 32.54
CA ALA A 13 17.34 -16.49 32.23
C ALA A 13 17.18 -16.35 30.71
N PRO A 14 15.94 -16.47 30.14
CA PRO A 14 15.74 -16.25 28.73
C PRO A 14 16.11 -14.82 28.36
N GLY A 15 17.01 -14.69 27.39
CA GLY A 15 17.51 -13.41 26.91
C GLY A 15 16.40 -12.48 26.46
N ALA A 16 16.48 -11.23 26.85
CA ALA A 16 15.62 -10.16 26.36
C ALA A 16 15.69 -10.13 24.83
N PRO A 17 14.58 -9.82 24.14
CA PRO A 17 14.59 -9.73 22.69
C PRO A 17 15.59 -8.64 22.27
N THR A 18 16.52 -9.01 21.41
CA THR A 18 17.48 -8.10 20.80
C THR A 18 16.67 -6.99 20.09
N PRO A 19 16.92 -5.69 20.36
CA PRO A 19 16.25 -4.64 19.62
C PRO A 19 16.56 -4.82 18.14
N ALA A 20 15.51 -4.84 17.32
CA ALA A 20 15.64 -4.86 15.87
C ALA A 20 16.56 -3.70 15.43
N PRO A 21 17.45 -3.89 14.44
CA PRO A 21 18.33 -2.83 13.99
C PRO A 21 17.50 -1.60 13.66
N SER A 22 17.86 -0.45 14.23
CA SER A 22 17.30 0.85 13.89
C SER A 22 17.43 1.02 12.38
N ALA A 23 16.33 0.80 11.65
CA ALA A 23 16.30 1.08 10.24
C ALA A 23 16.52 2.59 10.10
N ALA A 24 17.63 2.99 9.51
CA ALA A 24 17.83 4.38 9.11
C ALA A 24 16.59 4.78 8.29
N ALA A 25 15.90 5.86 8.71
CA ALA A 25 14.70 6.33 8.04
C ALA A 25 14.97 6.45 6.54
N ALA A 26 14.17 5.78 5.72
CA ALA A 26 14.31 5.88 4.28
C ALA A 26 14.12 7.34 3.85
N LYS A 27 14.83 7.74 2.80
CA LYS A 27 14.64 9.08 2.22
C LYS A 27 13.17 9.25 1.87
N GLU A 28 12.58 10.39 2.29
CA GLU A 28 11.17 10.69 1.98
C GLU A 28 10.90 10.53 0.49
N TRP A 29 9.76 9.89 0.16
CA TRP A 29 9.33 9.75 -1.22
C TRP A 29 9.17 11.14 -1.85
N ASN A 30 9.86 11.35 -2.98
CA ASN A 30 9.93 12.64 -3.64
C ASN A 30 9.66 12.47 -5.15
N PRO A 31 8.57 13.07 -5.67
CA PRO A 31 8.22 12.99 -7.08
C PRO A 31 9.31 13.54 -8.01
N MET A 32 10.05 14.56 -7.57
CA MET A 32 11.13 15.19 -8.37
C MET A 32 12.38 14.31 -8.50
N ALA A 33 12.51 13.30 -7.65
CA ALA A 33 13.63 12.36 -7.68
C ALA A 33 13.28 11.04 -8.40
N PHE A 34 12.00 10.81 -8.71
CA PHE A 34 11.58 9.59 -9.39
C PHE A 34 11.86 9.67 -10.88
N VAL A 35 12.55 8.64 -11.38
CA VAL A 35 12.72 8.41 -12.82
C VAL A 35 12.14 7.04 -13.13
N LYS A 36 11.19 6.98 -14.05
CA LYS A 36 10.55 5.71 -14.42
C LYS A 36 11.60 4.75 -14.98
N PRO A 37 11.72 3.52 -14.43
CA PRO A 37 12.66 2.53 -14.97
C PRO A 37 12.34 2.17 -16.42
N SER A 38 13.34 1.71 -17.15
CA SER A 38 13.16 1.18 -18.51
C SER A 38 12.25 -0.05 -18.52
N ASP A 39 11.63 -0.34 -19.65
CA ASP A 39 10.77 -1.51 -19.83
C ASP A 39 11.51 -2.82 -19.47
N ALA A 40 12.79 -2.92 -19.84
CA ALA A 40 13.64 -4.07 -19.51
C ALA A 40 13.88 -4.23 -18.01
N GLU A 41 13.97 -3.14 -17.25
CA GLU A 41 14.11 -3.15 -15.79
C GLU A 41 12.77 -3.48 -15.13
N LEU A 42 11.67 -2.91 -15.60
CA LEU A 42 10.33 -3.23 -15.10
C LEU A 42 10.01 -4.71 -15.25
N LYS A 43 10.36 -5.33 -16.37
CA LYS A 43 10.21 -6.79 -16.57
C LYS A 43 11.02 -7.65 -15.61
N LYS A 44 12.13 -7.13 -15.07
CA LYS A 44 12.95 -7.85 -14.09
C LYS A 44 12.47 -7.67 -12.66
N THR A 45 11.90 -6.51 -12.34
CA THR A 45 11.53 -6.13 -10.97
C THR A 45 10.09 -6.44 -10.62
N LEU A 46 9.19 -6.41 -11.61
CA LEU A 46 7.77 -6.70 -11.42
C LEU A 46 7.47 -8.18 -11.68
N THR A 47 6.49 -8.71 -10.98
CA THR A 47 5.91 -10.01 -11.37
C THR A 47 5.23 -9.88 -12.74
N PRO A 48 5.03 -11.00 -13.49
CA PRO A 48 4.31 -10.94 -14.77
C PRO A 48 2.93 -10.27 -14.67
N LEU A 49 2.19 -10.53 -13.58
CA LEU A 49 0.88 -9.91 -13.37
C LEU A 49 0.98 -8.41 -13.11
N GLN A 50 1.90 -7.97 -12.24
CA GLN A 50 2.15 -6.55 -11.99
C GLN A 50 2.54 -5.81 -13.26
N TYR A 51 3.42 -6.40 -14.07
CA TYR A 51 3.84 -5.83 -15.35
C TYR A 51 2.66 -5.72 -16.32
N GLN A 52 1.87 -6.77 -16.48
CA GLN A 52 0.68 -6.74 -17.36
C GLN A 52 -0.35 -5.72 -16.91
N VAL A 53 -0.62 -5.62 -15.62
CA VAL A 53 -1.56 -4.65 -15.08
C VAL A 53 -1.03 -3.23 -15.28
N THR A 54 0.17 -2.92 -14.78
CA THR A 54 0.66 -1.54 -14.71
C THR A 54 1.10 -0.98 -16.07
N GLN A 55 1.65 -1.82 -16.96
CA GLN A 55 2.25 -1.36 -18.22
C GLN A 55 1.37 -1.66 -19.46
N HIS A 56 0.43 -2.60 -19.38
CA HIS A 56 -0.42 -3.01 -20.50
C HIS A 56 -1.91 -2.91 -20.20
N SER A 57 -2.30 -2.12 -19.19
CA SER A 57 -3.71 -1.90 -18.80
C SER A 57 -4.48 -3.21 -18.59
N GLY A 58 -3.79 -4.23 -18.04
CA GLY A 58 -4.40 -5.51 -17.69
C GLY A 58 -5.30 -5.39 -16.47
N THR A 59 -6.11 -6.41 -16.24
CA THR A 59 -6.95 -6.54 -15.05
C THR A 59 -6.68 -7.89 -14.38
N GLU A 60 -6.38 -7.88 -13.08
CA GLU A 60 -6.25 -9.11 -12.29
C GLU A 60 -7.62 -9.79 -12.10
N PRO A 61 -7.69 -11.10 -11.91
CA PRO A 61 -8.96 -11.77 -11.59
C PRO A 61 -9.57 -11.22 -10.30
N ALA A 62 -10.89 -11.06 -10.28
CA ALA A 62 -11.61 -10.65 -9.06
C ALA A 62 -11.34 -11.64 -7.91
N PHE A 63 -11.26 -11.14 -6.69
CA PHE A 63 -11.00 -11.93 -5.45
C PHE A 63 -9.65 -12.64 -5.40
N SER A 64 -8.75 -12.41 -6.35
CA SER A 64 -7.43 -13.06 -6.38
C SER A 64 -6.38 -12.36 -5.54
N ASN A 65 -6.63 -11.14 -5.09
CA ASN A 65 -5.65 -10.32 -4.36
C ASN A 65 -6.11 -10.06 -2.92
N ALA A 66 -5.22 -10.38 -1.96
CA ALA A 66 -5.50 -10.19 -0.54
C ALA A 66 -5.80 -8.71 -0.17
N MET A 67 -5.30 -7.74 -0.94
CA MET A 67 -5.56 -6.32 -0.68
C MET A 67 -7.03 -5.93 -0.82
N ALA A 68 -7.85 -6.72 -1.53
CA ALA A 68 -9.30 -6.51 -1.55
C ALA A 68 -9.89 -6.59 -0.13
N HIS A 69 -9.37 -7.48 0.71
CA HIS A 69 -9.87 -7.77 2.06
C HIS A 69 -9.07 -7.13 3.19
N THR A 70 -7.89 -6.52 2.92
CA THR A 70 -7.06 -5.86 3.91
C THR A 70 -7.83 -4.71 4.57
N LYS A 71 -7.87 -4.70 5.92
CA LYS A 71 -8.51 -3.68 6.76
C LYS A 71 -7.52 -2.92 7.63
N ASP A 72 -6.25 -3.27 7.56
CA ASP A 72 -5.19 -2.63 8.34
C ASP A 72 -5.03 -1.16 7.95
N ALA A 73 -4.66 -0.33 8.94
CA ALA A 73 -4.41 1.08 8.72
C ALA A 73 -3.07 1.28 7.97
N GLY A 74 -3.08 2.07 6.90
CA GLY A 74 -1.88 2.31 6.10
C GLY A 74 -2.16 2.97 4.76
N LEU A 75 -1.10 3.10 3.97
CA LEU A 75 -1.14 3.63 2.61
C LEU A 75 -1.06 2.51 1.57
N TYR A 76 -1.69 2.76 0.45
CA TYR A 76 -1.54 2.00 -0.79
C TYR A 76 -0.72 2.84 -1.76
N VAL A 77 0.46 2.36 -2.12
CA VAL A 77 1.41 3.06 -2.98
C VAL A 77 1.56 2.32 -4.31
N ASP A 78 1.95 3.04 -5.36
CA ASP A 78 2.24 2.45 -6.67
C ASP A 78 3.39 1.43 -6.57
N VAL A 79 3.23 0.26 -7.15
CA VAL A 79 4.25 -0.80 -7.09
C VAL A 79 5.52 -0.46 -7.89
N VAL A 80 5.41 0.46 -8.86
CA VAL A 80 6.53 0.88 -9.74
C VAL A 80 7.31 2.04 -9.11
N SER A 81 6.62 3.11 -8.70
CA SER A 81 7.26 4.35 -8.22
C SER A 81 7.32 4.47 -6.70
N GLY A 82 6.45 3.75 -5.99
CA GLY A 82 6.22 3.99 -4.56
C GLY A 82 5.41 5.26 -4.27
N GLU A 83 4.85 5.95 -5.28
CA GLU A 83 4.02 7.13 -5.03
C GLU A 83 2.75 6.79 -4.25
N PRO A 84 2.40 7.58 -3.22
CA PRO A 84 1.20 7.35 -2.43
C PRO A 84 -0.07 7.62 -3.25
N LEU A 85 -0.95 6.62 -3.34
CA LEU A 85 -2.14 6.67 -4.19
C LEU A 85 -3.45 6.74 -3.40
N PHE A 86 -3.58 5.90 -2.36
CA PHE A 86 -4.79 5.81 -1.54
C PHE A 86 -4.42 5.59 -0.07
N SER A 87 -5.34 5.98 0.80
CA SER A 87 -5.28 5.67 2.23
C SER A 87 -6.34 4.61 2.59
N SER A 88 -6.04 3.79 3.59
CA SER A 88 -7.00 2.83 4.15
C SER A 88 -8.22 3.50 4.78
N LEU A 89 -8.15 4.80 5.06
CA LEU A 89 -9.26 5.59 5.62
C LEU A 89 -10.42 5.74 4.62
N GLU A 90 -10.12 5.73 3.33
CA GLU A 90 -11.06 5.85 2.23
C GLU A 90 -11.42 4.50 1.59
N LYS A 91 -10.81 3.41 2.09
CA LYS A 91 -11.09 2.05 1.59
C LYS A 91 -12.39 1.50 2.15
N TYR A 92 -13.15 0.80 1.31
CA TYR A 92 -14.36 0.09 1.72
C TYR A 92 -14.54 -1.22 0.96
N ASP A 93 -15.41 -2.09 1.45
CA ASP A 93 -15.77 -3.33 0.76
C ASP A 93 -16.89 -3.03 -0.23
N SER A 94 -16.57 -3.09 -1.51
CA SER A 94 -17.54 -2.88 -2.60
C SER A 94 -18.21 -4.17 -3.07
N GLY A 95 -17.76 -5.33 -2.59
CA GLY A 95 -18.22 -6.64 -3.05
C GLY A 95 -17.74 -7.04 -4.46
N THR A 96 -16.94 -6.18 -5.14
CA THR A 96 -16.51 -6.42 -6.53
C THR A 96 -15.32 -7.38 -6.66
N GLY A 97 -14.61 -7.63 -5.55
CA GLY A 97 -13.42 -8.49 -5.52
C GLY A 97 -12.11 -7.77 -5.81
N TRP A 98 -12.13 -6.46 -5.96
CA TRP A 98 -10.95 -5.59 -6.06
C TRP A 98 -10.90 -4.57 -4.93
N PRO A 99 -9.69 -4.10 -4.51
CA PRO A 99 -9.54 -2.96 -3.62
C PRO A 99 -10.34 -1.75 -4.11
N SER A 100 -11.21 -1.21 -3.25
CA SER A 100 -12.11 -0.10 -3.62
C SER A 100 -11.97 1.05 -2.65
N PHE A 101 -11.89 2.28 -3.21
CA PHE A 101 -11.72 3.51 -2.45
C PHE A 101 -12.73 4.56 -2.94
N TRP A 102 -13.25 5.39 -2.02
CA TRP A 102 -14.17 6.48 -2.41
C TRP A 102 -13.45 7.80 -2.74
N LYS A 103 -12.14 7.89 -2.43
CA LYS A 103 -11.29 9.07 -2.70
C LYS A 103 -9.83 8.66 -2.84
N PRO A 104 -9.06 9.21 -3.81
CA PRO A 104 -7.62 9.04 -3.91
C PRO A 104 -6.87 10.11 -3.10
N LEU A 105 -5.56 9.93 -2.97
CA LEU A 105 -4.59 10.99 -2.71
C LEU A 105 -4.24 11.75 -4.01
N ASP A 106 -3.35 12.75 -3.92
CA ASP A 106 -3.08 13.70 -5.02
C ASP A 106 -2.37 13.07 -6.24
N ASN A 107 -1.77 11.88 -6.11
CA ASN A 107 -0.95 11.26 -7.16
C ASN A 107 -1.74 10.31 -8.08
N VAL A 108 -3.03 10.56 -8.26
CA VAL A 108 -3.90 9.75 -9.12
C VAL A 108 -4.49 10.61 -10.22
N LYS A 109 -4.32 10.18 -11.47
CA LYS A 109 -4.88 10.84 -12.66
C LYS A 109 -6.03 10.03 -13.22
N GLN A 110 -7.00 10.71 -13.80
CA GLN A 110 -8.09 10.12 -14.57
C GLN A 110 -7.86 10.44 -16.05
N ALA A 111 -8.19 9.49 -16.92
CA ALA A 111 -8.17 9.74 -18.36
C ALA A 111 -9.26 10.75 -18.74
N ASP A 112 -9.03 11.52 -19.82
CA ASP A 112 -9.98 12.54 -20.29
C ASP A 112 -11.31 11.95 -20.80
N LYS A 113 -11.30 10.67 -21.18
CA LYS A 113 -12.47 9.95 -21.71
C LYS A 113 -12.60 8.60 -21.04
N GLY A 114 -13.83 8.24 -20.73
CA GLY A 114 -14.19 6.94 -20.16
C GLY A 114 -15.44 6.38 -20.82
N SER A 115 -15.79 5.16 -20.43
CA SER A 115 -17.03 4.49 -20.84
C SER A 115 -17.96 4.40 -19.64
N VAL A 116 -19.27 4.60 -19.89
CA VAL A 116 -20.30 4.40 -18.86
C VAL A 116 -20.28 2.95 -18.32
N PHE A 117 -19.86 1.99 -19.15
CA PHE A 117 -19.82 0.57 -18.78
C PHE A 117 -18.49 0.15 -18.12
N PHE A 118 -17.36 0.77 -18.52
CA PHE A 118 -16.03 0.36 -18.07
C PHE A 118 -15.40 1.37 -17.09
N GLY A 119 -16.09 2.47 -16.79
CA GLY A 119 -15.56 3.55 -15.96
C GLY A 119 -14.54 4.41 -16.72
N ILE A 120 -13.94 5.35 -15.99
CA ILE A 120 -12.84 6.18 -16.47
C ILE A 120 -11.53 5.56 -15.99
N GLU A 121 -10.57 5.35 -16.89
CA GLU A 121 -9.27 4.80 -16.52
C GLU A 121 -8.57 5.68 -15.49
N VAL A 122 -7.95 5.01 -14.53
CA VAL A 122 -7.17 5.65 -13.45
C VAL A 122 -5.72 5.20 -13.55
N ARG A 123 -4.81 6.18 -13.58
CA ARG A 123 -3.36 5.95 -13.66
C ARG A 123 -2.63 6.70 -12.56
N SER A 124 -1.44 6.24 -12.19
CA SER A 124 -0.56 6.95 -11.28
C SER A 124 0.07 8.17 -11.96
N ALA A 125 0.37 9.22 -11.18
CA ALA A 125 0.78 10.51 -11.72
C ALA A 125 2.21 10.52 -12.28
N HIS A 126 3.12 9.76 -11.69
CA HIS A 126 4.56 9.80 -12.00
C HIS A 126 5.04 8.57 -12.74
N ALA A 127 4.62 7.37 -12.33
CA ALA A 127 4.97 6.14 -13.05
C ALA A 127 4.13 5.89 -14.29
N ASP A 128 2.97 6.56 -14.41
CA ASP A 128 1.98 6.30 -15.44
C ASP A 128 1.54 4.82 -15.47
N SER A 129 1.46 4.21 -14.28
CA SER A 129 0.96 2.85 -14.14
C SER A 129 -0.55 2.84 -14.30
N HIS A 130 -1.09 1.91 -15.10
CA HIS A 130 -2.51 1.62 -15.04
C HIS A 130 -2.87 1.07 -13.65
N LEU A 131 -3.87 1.65 -13.01
CA LEU A 131 -4.32 1.26 -11.67
C LEU A 131 -5.65 0.51 -11.72
N GLY A 132 -6.56 0.93 -12.57
CA GLY A 132 -7.93 0.45 -12.66
C GLY A 132 -8.85 1.52 -13.22
N HIS A 133 -10.07 1.62 -12.68
CA HIS A 133 -11.09 2.54 -13.17
C HIS A 133 -11.86 3.21 -12.02
N VAL A 134 -12.40 4.38 -12.29
CA VAL A 134 -13.35 5.06 -11.40
C VAL A 134 -14.76 5.04 -11.99
N PHE A 135 -15.73 4.79 -11.11
CA PHE A 135 -17.16 4.68 -11.39
C PHE A 135 -17.93 5.66 -10.50
N THR A 136 -19.20 5.93 -10.86
CA THR A 136 -20.10 6.86 -10.14
C THR A 136 -21.09 6.14 -9.23
N ASP A 137 -20.81 4.92 -8.85
CA ASP A 137 -21.62 4.05 -8.00
C ASP A 137 -21.03 3.84 -6.60
N GLY A 138 -20.15 4.74 -6.16
CA GLY A 138 -19.51 4.71 -4.85
C GLY A 138 -20.37 5.29 -3.72
N PRO A 139 -19.91 5.16 -2.47
CA PRO A 139 -20.60 5.71 -1.30
C PRO A 139 -20.44 7.23 -1.19
N PRO A 140 -21.30 7.90 -0.38
CA PRO A 140 -21.03 9.26 0.07
C PRO A 140 -19.65 9.33 0.80
N PRO A 141 -18.98 10.49 0.79
CA PRO A 141 -19.47 11.81 0.32
C PRO A 141 -19.24 12.06 -1.18
N THR A 142 -18.42 11.26 -1.88
CA THR A 142 -18.06 11.55 -3.27
C THR A 142 -18.99 10.92 -4.29
N GLY A 143 -19.64 9.82 -3.97
CA GLY A 143 -20.37 8.99 -4.93
C GLY A 143 -19.45 8.23 -5.90
N LEU A 144 -18.12 8.27 -5.69
CA LEU A 144 -17.14 7.65 -6.57
C LEU A 144 -16.62 6.33 -6.00
N ARG A 145 -16.39 5.37 -6.88
CA ARG A 145 -15.71 4.11 -6.58
C ARG A 145 -14.47 3.96 -7.46
N TYR A 146 -13.32 4.11 -6.87
CA TYR A 146 -12.03 3.77 -7.47
C TYR A 146 -11.81 2.27 -7.30
N CYS A 147 -12.05 1.49 -8.34
CA CYS A 147 -11.88 0.05 -8.40
C CYS A 147 -10.47 -0.25 -8.92
N ILE A 148 -9.57 -0.68 -8.04
CA ILE A 148 -8.14 -0.70 -8.31
C ILE A 148 -7.58 -2.13 -8.27
N ASN A 149 -6.72 -2.47 -9.24
CA ASN A 149 -6.01 -3.74 -9.23
C ASN A 149 -5.03 -3.79 -8.05
N GLY A 150 -5.14 -4.78 -7.18
CA GLY A 150 -4.20 -4.99 -6.09
C GLY A 150 -2.78 -5.23 -6.60
N ALA A 151 -2.61 -5.83 -7.79
CA ALA A 151 -1.31 -6.02 -8.42
C ALA A 151 -0.59 -4.70 -8.77
N ALA A 152 -1.32 -3.59 -8.92
CA ALA A 152 -0.72 -2.26 -9.13
C ALA A 152 -0.28 -1.61 -7.81
N LEU A 153 -0.62 -2.19 -6.66
CA LEU A 153 -0.45 -1.61 -5.34
C LEU A 153 0.59 -2.35 -4.51
N ARG A 154 1.24 -1.61 -3.61
CA ARG A 154 1.95 -2.10 -2.44
C ARG A 154 1.35 -1.45 -1.19
N PHE A 155 1.07 -2.25 -0.18
CA PHE A 155 0.56 -1.76 1.10
C PHE A 155 1.70 -1.40 2.04
N VAL A 156 1.61 -0.24 2.71
CA VAL A 156 2.54 0.24 3.73
C VAL A 156 1.75 0.48 5.02
N PRO A 157 1.94 -0.35 6.06
CA PRO A 157 1.26 -0.18 7.34
C PRO A 157 1.63 1.14 8.03
N VAL A 158 0.75 1.67 8.88
CA VAL A 158 0.97 2.96 9.59
C VAL A 158 2.28 2.98 10.37
N ASP A 159 2.61 1.90 11.08
CA ASP A 159 3.83 1.78 11.89
C ASP A 159 5.11 1.74 11.04
N ARG A 160 5.00 1.59 9.72
CA ARG A 160 6.11 1.59 8.78
C ARG A 160 6.23 2.89 7.98
N LEU A 161 5.25 3.78 8.04
CA LEU A 161 5.21 4.98 7.21
C LEU A 161 6.46 5.85 7.38
N GLU A 162 6.91 6.08 8.60
CA GLU A 162 8.08 6.92 8.87
C GLU A 162 9.36 6.30 8.32
N VAL A 163 9.60 5.01 8.62
CA VAL A 163 10.83 4.31 8.20
C VAL A 163 10.87 4.04 6.69
N GLU A 164 9.72 4.04 6.01
CA GLU A 164 9.64 3.85 4.55
C GLU A 164 9.54 5.17 3.77
N GLY A 165 9.67 6.32 4.44
CA GLY A 165 9.70 7.64 3.80
C GLY A 165 8.33 8.26 3.51
N TYR A 166 7.29 7.82 4.24
CA TYR A 166 5.93 8.34 4.14
C TYR A 166 5.46 9.05 5.41
N GLY A 167 6.38 9.45 6.29
CA GLY A 167 6.07 10.04 7.61
C GLY A 167 5.09 11.20 7.58
N LYS A 168 5.11 12.05 6.54
CA LYS A 168 4.18 13.16 6.37
C LYS A 168 2.70 12.75 6.31
N TYR A 169 2.40 11.48 6.00
CA TYR A 169 1.03 10.96 5.93
C TYR A 169 0.52 10.43 7.28
N LEU A 170 1.34 10.36 8.33
CA LEU A 170 0.91 9.96 9.68
C LEU A 170 -0.22 10.85 10.20
N VAL A 171 -0.19 12.15 9.88
CA VAL A 171 -1.23 13.10 10.25
C VAL A 171 -2.65 12.66 9.83
N LEU A 172 -2.80 11.91 8.75
CA LEU A 172 -4.09 11.40 8.30
C LEU A 172 -4.71 10.42 9.32
N PHE A 173 -3.86 9.63 9.98
CA PHE A 173 -4.29 8.59 10.92
C PHE A 173 -4.47 9.11 12.35
N GLU A 174 -3.73 10.16 12.74
CA GLU A 174 -3.85 10.80 14.07
C GLU A 174 -5.19 11.49 14.25
N THR A 175 -5.65 12.24 13.24
CA THR A 175 -6.93 12.99 13.30
C THR A 175 -8.14 12.08 13.46
N LYS A 176 -8.11 10.84 12.94
CA LYS A 176 -9.21 9.89 13.08
C LYS A 176 -9.26 9.23 14.46
N SER A 177 -8.12 8.96 15.07
CA SER A 177 -8.04 8.44 16.45
C SER A 177 -8.71 9.40 17.44
N ALA A 178 -8.49 10.72 17.31
CA ALA A 178 -9.09 11.75 18.15
C ALA A 178 -10.63 11.89 17.96
N ALA A 179 -11.14 11.58 16.76
CA ALA A 179 -12.58 11.65 16.47
C ALA A 179 -13.37 10.46 17.01
N THR A 180 -12.72 9.31 17.22
CA THR A 180 -13.36 8.08 17.73
C THR A 180 -13.43 8.05 19.27
N MET A 181 -12.73 8.95 19.95
CA MET A 181 -12.70 9.06 21.42
C MET A 181 -13.70 10.10 21.99
N LYS A 182 -14.60 10.65 21.20
CA LYS A 182 -15.72 11.52 21.60
C LYS A 182 -17.04 10.79 21.41
#